data_5a16a9f96d9189fca7720586415fa606
#
_entry.id   5a16a9f96d9189fca7720586415fa606
#
_cell.length_a   1.000
_cell.length_b   1.000
_cell.length_c   1.000
_cell.angle_alpha   90.00
_cell.angle_beta   90.00
_cell.angle_gamma   90.00
#
_symmetry.space_group_name_H-M   'P 1'
#
loop_
_entity.id
_entity.type
_entity.pdbx_description
1 polymer ?
#
loop_
_entity_poly.entity_id
_entity_poly.type
_entity_poly.pdbx_seq_one_letter_code
_entity_poly.pdbx_strand_id
1 'polypeptide(L)'
;MNISKTQKRWGLILLLLAVVAILAIYPLPPQAPIRYYDRQSGVLKTEKVAGEKWLVWLYNNPVGEATLWALAKRKVMSVVYGNNMDRPSSTKKIQPFVEELDIDMRTAQKQEFSSFNDFFTRKLKKDARPVDTSSTVAVSPADGKILAYANIGKSDFIIKGYRFDIASFLNNARLAQKYLDGTLVIIRLAPFDYHRFHFPVGGSVSPNTLIDGDYYSVNPLALRKMAEIFCLNKREFTVISNPLFGDVVMAEVGATMVGSIVQTYPGTVVKKGEEKGYFKFGGSTVVLLFEKNKIRLDEDLLINTLKGYETVIRQGKRIGVSIISPYSVTHPV
;
A
#
# COMPACT_ATOMS: atom_id res chain seq x y z
N MET A 1 -40.99 -11.71 -45.25
CA MET A 1 -41.14 -12.12 -43.84
C MET A 1 -40.80 -10.93 -42.92
N ASN A 2 -41.82 -10.24 -42.40
CA ASN A 2 -41.61 -9.05 -41.57
C ASN A 2 -41.18 -9.48 -40.15
N ILE A 3 -39.93 -9.22 -39.80
CA ILE A 3 -39.43 -9.48 -38.45
C ILE A 3 -40.15 -8.56 -37.46
N SER A 4 -40.78 -9.13 -36.43
CA SER A 4 -41.51 -8.37 -35.41
C SER A 4 -40.57 -7.40 -34.64
N LYS A 5 -41.10 -6.30 -34.09
CA LYS A 5 -40.34 -5.35 -33.30
C LYS A 5 -39.62 -6.06 -32.09
N THR A 6 -40.27 -7.06 -31.53
CA THR A 6 -39.72 -7.89 -30.44
C THR A 6 -38.51 -8.73 -30.88
N GLN A 7 -38.62 -9.38 -32.05
CA GLN A 7 -37.49 -10.15 -32.63
C GLN A 7 -36.30 -9.26 -32.97
N LYS A 8 -36.53 -8.05 -33.49
CA LYS A 8 -35.45 -7.07 -33.73
C LYS A 8 -34.75 -6.66 -32.42
N ARG A 9 -35.52 -6.42 -31.35
CA ARG A 9 -34.95 -6.11 -30.02
C ARG A 9 -34.08 -7.26 -29.46
N TRP A 10 -34.59 -8.49 -29.51
CA TRP A 10 -33.82 -9.66 -29.06
C TRP A 10 -32.58 -9.90 -29.92
N GLY A 11 -32.66 -9.72 -31.23
CA GLY A 11 -31.50 -9.79 -32.13
C GLY A 11 -30.42 -8.76 -31.79
N LEU A 12 -30.82 -7.52 -31.46
CA LEU A 12 -29.90 -6.47 -31.04
C LEU A 12 -29.24 -6.80 -29.69
N ILE A 13 -30.01 -7.32 -28.72
CA ILE A 13 -29.49 -7.74 -27.42
C ILE A 13 -28.47 -8.88 -27.55
N LEU A 14 -28.79 -9.89 -28.36
CA LEU A 14 -27.88 -11.02 -28.62
C LEU A 14 -26.60 -10.57 -29.34
N LEU A 15 -26.70 -9.65 -30.30
CA LEU A 15 -25.54 -9.07 -30.96
C LEU A 15 -24.66 -8.30 -29.94
N LEU A 16 -25.28 -7.48 -29.10
CA LEU A 16 -24.55 -6.74 -28.03
C LEU A 16 -23.85 -7.69 -27.08
N LEU A 17 -24.52 -8.75 -26.61
CA LEU A 17 -23.93 -9.76 -25.74
C LEU A 17 -22.77 -10.48 -26.42
N ALA A 18 -22.90 -10.81 -27.71
CA ALA A 18 -21.82 -11.43 -28.49
C ALA A 18 -20.60 -10.48 -28.60
N VAL A 19 -20.80 -9.19 -28.85
CA VAL A 19 -19.75 -8.19 -28.91
C VAL A 19 -19.06 -8.06 -27.53
N VAL A 20 -19.84 -7.97 -26.46
CA VAL A 20 -19.27 -7.91 -25.09
C VAL A 20 -18.47 -9.18 -24.77
N ALA A 21 -18.97 -10.36 -25.15
CA ALA A 21 -18.25 -11.63 -24.94
C ALA A 21 -16.93 -11.65 -25.72
N ILE A 22 -16.92 -11.23 -26.99
CA ILE A 22 -15.70 -11.12 -27.81
C ILE A 22 -14.71 -10.15 -27.18
N LEU A 23 -15.15 -8.98 -26.74
CA LEU A 23 -14.30 -7.99 -26.08
C LEU A 23 -13.75 -8.52 -24.75
N ALA A 24 -14.53 -9.28 -23.98
CA ALA A 24 -14.12 -9.84 -22.70
C ALA A 24 -12.99 -10.87 -22.85
N ILE A 25 -12.98 -11.66 -23.93
CA ILE A 25 -11.94 -12.68 -24.20
C ILE A 25 -10.83 -12.19 -25.13
N TYR A 26 -10.88 -10.93 -25.55
CA TYR A 26 -9.87 -10.38 -26.46
C TYR A 26 -8.47 -10.53 -25.86
N PRO A 27 -7.50 -11.09 -26.62
CA PRO A 27 -6.16 -11.31 -26.13
C PRO A 27 -5.46 -10.00 -25.78
N LEU A 28 -4.89 -9.94 -24.58
CA LEU A 28 -4.18 -8.77 -24.10
C LEU A 28 -2.68 -8.91 -24.39
N PRO A 29 -1.96 -7.82 -24.68
CA PRO A 29 -0.52 -7.86 -24.88
C PRO A 29 0.18 -8.30 -23.60
N PRO A 30 1.32 -9.03 -23.72
CA PRO A 30 2.11 -9.41 -22.56
C PRO A 30 2.57 -8.17 -21.80
N GLN A 31 2.48 -8.24 -20.47
CA GLN A 31 2.89 -7.14 -19.61
C GLN A 31 4.39 -7.23 -19.30
N ALA A 32 5.04 -6.08 -19.24
CA ALA A 32 6.43 -6.01 -18.80
C ALA A 32 6.56 -6.52 -17.35
N PRO A 33 7.55 -7.38 -17.04
CA PRO A 33 7.73 -7.92 -15.70
C PRO A 33 7.93 -6.79 -14.68
N ILE A 34 7.39 -7.00 -13.48
CA ILE A 34 7.59 -6.09 -12.35
C ILE A 34 8.91 -6.45 -11.70
N ARG A 35 9.90 -5.57 -11.80
CA ARG A 35 11.21 -5.76 -11.19
C ARG A 35 11.36 -4.89 -9.97
N TYR A 36 12.04 -5.43 -8.96
CA TYR A 36 12.38 -4.74 -7.73
C TYR A 36 13.82 -5.05 -7.30
N TYR A 37 14.42 -4.18 -6.52
CA TYR A 37 15.74 -4.38 -5.96
C TYR A 37 15.63 -5.06 -4.59
N ASP A 38 16.30 -6.18 -4.42
CA ASP A 38 16.41 -6.85 -3.13
C ASP A 38 17.63 -6.31 -2.38
N ARG A 39 17.37 -5.50 -1.36
CA ARG A 39 18.40 -4.80 -0.57
C ARG A 39 19.36 -5.76 0.12
N GLN A 40 18.89 -6.96 0.49
CA GLN A 40 19.71 -7.93 1.21
C GLN A 40 20.68 -8.66 0.29
N SER A 41 20.23 -9.06 -0.89
CA SER A 41 21.07 -9.79 -1.87
C SER A 41 21.79 -8.86 -2.87
N GLY A 42 21.40 -7.59 -2.96
CA GLY A 42 22.00 -6.61 -3.87
C GLY A 42 21.64 -6.82 -5.33
N VAL A 43 20.57 -7.58 -5.66
CA VAL A 43 20.20 -7.92 -7.04
C VAL A 43 18.77 -7.53 -7.37
N LEU A 44 18.52 -7.35 -8.69
CA LEU A 44 17.17 -7.17 -9.22
C LEU A 44 16.46 -8.52 -9.29
N LYS A 45 15.24 -8.57 -8.76
CA LYS A 45 14.34 -9.73 -8.80
C LYS A 45 13.04 -9.39 -9.51
N THR A 46 12.34 -10.40 -9.99
CA THR A 46 10.97 -10.24 -10.56
C THR A 46 9.93 -10.61 -9.53
N GLU A 47 8.91 -9.78 -9.41
CA GLU A 47 7.80 -9.99 -8.48
C GLU A 47 6.82 -11.04 -9.02
N LYS A 48 6.44 -11.99 -8.18
CA LYS A 48 5.29 -12.86 -8.42
C LYS A 48 4.02 -12.07 -8.06
N VAL A 49 3.13 -11.90 -9.01
CA VAL A 49 1.88 -11.15 -8.80
C VAL A 49 0.74 -12.13 -8.56
N ALA A 50 0.19 -12.12 -7.36
CA ALA A 50 -1.00 -12.90 -7.04
C ALA A 50 -2.18 -12.46 -7.94
N GLY A 51 -2.79 -13.40 -8.66
CA GLY A 51 -3.90 -13.12 -9.56
C GLY A 51 -3.54 -12.24 -10.77
N GLU A 52 -2.30 -12.28 -11.27
CA GLU A 52 -1.79 -11.43 -12.36
C GLU A 52 -2.73 -11.41 -13.57
N LYS A 53 -3.17 -12.56 -14.06
CA LYS A 53 -4.07 -12.66 -15.23
C LYS A 53 -5.37 -11.88 -15.03
N TRP A 54 -5.94 -11.96 -13.82
CA TRP A 54 -7.14 -11.23 -13.45
C TRP A 54 -6.90 -9.72 -13.38
N LEU A 55 -5.79 -9.29 -12.77
CA LEU A 55 -5.44 -7.88 -12.68
C LEU A 55 -5.14 -7.29 -14.07
N VAL A 56 -4.40 -8.01 -14.92
CA VAL A 56 -4.15 -7.59 -16.30
C VAL A 56 -5.47 -7.42 -17.04
N TRP A 57 -6.39 -8.39 -16.94
CA TRP A 57 -7.70 -8.29 -17.55
C TRP A 57 -8.50 -7.08 -17.02
N LEU A 58 -8.55 -6.92 -15.69
CA LEU A 58 -9.33 -5.86 -15.03
C LEU A 58 -8.88 -4.45 -15.42
N TYR A 59 -7.58 -4.24 -15.65
CA TYR A 59 -6.99 -2.92 -15.93
C TYR A 59 -6.63 -2.67 -17.40
N ASN A 60 -6.69 -3.68 -18.28
CA ASN A 60 -6.29 -3.53 -19.69
C ASN A 60 -7.34 -4.03 -20.69
N ASN A 61 -8.43 -4.65 -20.24
CA ASN A 61 -9.53 -5.07 -21.09
C ASN A 61 -10.70 -4.09 -20.93
N PRO A 62 -11.38 -3.64 -22.01
CA PRO A 62 -12.50 -2.69 -21.92
C PRO A 62 -13.66 -3.17 -21.02
N VAL A 63 -13.98 -4.48 -21.06
CA VAL A 63 -15.01 -5.07 -20.19
C VAL A 63 -14.49 -5.15 -18.75
N GLY A 64 -13.19 -5.44 -18.57
CA GLY A 64 -12.50 -5.42 -17.29
C GLY A 64 -12.53 -4.04 -16.64
N GLU A 65 -12.20 -2.99 -17.40
CA GLU A 65 -12.23 -1.60 -16.93
C GLU A 65 -13.65 -1.16 -16.53
N ALA A 66 -14.67 -1.54 -17.31
CA ALA A 66 -16.07 -1.31 -16.96
C ALA A 66 -16.46 -2.06 -15.67
N THR A 67 -15.97 -3.30 -15.49
CA THR A 67 -16.17 -4.10 -14.27
C THR A 67 -15.47 -3.47 -13.07
N LEU A 68 -14.25 -2.97 -13.25
CA LEU A 68 -13.49 -2.24 -12.23
C LEU A 68 -14.29 -1.01 -11.77
N TRP A 69 -14.74 -0.20 -12.70
CA TRP A 69 -15.50 1.02 -12.42
C TRP A 69 -16.85 0.75 -11.74
N ALA A 70 -17.60 -0.24 -12.22
CA ALA A 70 -18.93 -0.54 -11.70
C ALA A 70 -18.90 -1.28 -10.36
N LEU A 71 -17.98 -2.21 -10.16
CA LEU A 71 -18.01 -3.19 -9.07
C LEU A 71 -16.73 -3.22 -8.22
N ALA A 72 -15.58 -3.47 -8.83
CA ALA A 72 -14.38 -3.88 -8.09
C ALA A 72 -13.85 -2.80 -7.13
N LYS A 73 -13.98 -1.52 -7.49
CA LYS A 73 -13.59 -0.38 -6.64
C LYS A 73 -14.60 -0.06 -5.53
N ARG A 74 -15.76 -0.71 -5.50
CA ARG A 74 -16.83 -0.37 -4.58
C ARG A 74 -16.61 -0.99 -3.20
N LYS A 75 -16.92 -0.21 -2.17
CA LYS A 75 -16.87 -0.64 -0.76
C LYS A 75 -17.60 -1.96 -0.52
N VAL A 76 -18.78 -2.15 -1.14
CA VAL A 76 -19.58 -3.36 -0.99
C VAL A 76 -18.80 -4.61 -1.36
N MET A 77 -18.07 -4.60 -2.48
CA MET A 77 -17.26 -5.75 -2.91
C MET A 77 -16.14 -6.06 -1.90
N SER A 78 -15.45 -5.02 -1.42
CA SER A 78 -14.40 -5.19 -0.40
C SER A 78 -14.96 -5.71 0.93
N VAL A 79 -16.14 -5.24 1.35
CA VAL A 79 -16.80 -5.71 2.59
C VAL A 79 -17.26 -7.17 2.45
N VAL A 80 -17.95 -7.54 1.35
CA VAL A 80 -18.41 -8.91 1.11
C VAL A 80 -17.24 -9.88 1.06
N TYR A 81 -16.19 -9.50 0.33
CA TYR A 81 -14.99 -10.35 0.22
C TYR A 81 -14.25 -10.46 1.56
N GLY A 82 -14.08 -9.34 2.27
CA GLY A 82 -13.47 -9.29 3.60
C GLY A 82 -14.19 -10.19 4.60
N ASN A 83 -15.53 -10.09 4.67
CA ASN A 83 -16.35 -10.95 5.54
C ASN A 83 -16.23 -12.44 5.20
N ASN A 84 -16.07 -12.79 3.92
CA ASN A 84 -15.80 -14.17 3.53
C ASN A 84 -14.43 -14.67 4.02
N MET A 85 -13.42 -13.78 4.08
CA MET A 85 -12.10 -14.12 4.59
C MET A 85 -12.04 -14.23 6.12
N ASP A 86 -13.03 -13.69 6.84
CA ASP A 86 -13.19 -13.84 8.29
C ASP A 86 -13.86 -15.20 8.68
N ARG A 87 -14.50 -15.90 7.73
CA ARG A 87 -15.19 -17.17 8.02
C ARG A 87 -14.20 -18.32 8.23
N PRO A 88 -14.50 -19.28 9.13
CA PRO A 88 -13.66 -20.47 9.33
C PRO A 88 -13.41 -21.27 8.03
N SER A 89 -14.41 -21.34 7.14
CA SER A 89 -14.28 -22.03 5.85
C SER A 89 -13.19 -21.45 4.93
N SER A 90 -12.71 -20.23 5.22
CA SER A 90 -11.62 -19.58 4.46
C SER A 90 -10.24 -20.16 4.76
N THR A 91 -10.07 -20.93 5.83
CA THR A 91 -8.80 -21.56 6.23
C THR A 91 -8.22 -22.45 5.13
N LYS A 92 -9.10 -23.12 4.35
CA LYS A 92 -8.70 -23.96 3.21
C LYS A 92 -7.91 -23.21 2.13
N LYS A 93 -7.94 -21.88 2.12
CA LYS A 93 -7.18 -21.03 1.19
C LYS A 93 -5.76 -20.76 1.67
N ILE A 94 -5.44 -21.02 2.94
CA ILE A 94 -4.16 -20.64 3.55
C ILE A 94 -3.02 -21.41 2.91
N GLN A 95 -3.09 -22.74 2.91
CA GLN A 95 -2.01 -23.59 2.42
C GLN A 95 -1.68 -23.33 0.94
N PRO A 96 -2.65 -23.31 0.01
CA PRO A 96 -2.36 -22.95 -1.40
C PRO A 96 -1.73 -21.56 -1.54
N PHE A 97 -2.16 -20.58 -0.75
CA PHE A 97 -1.62 -19.23 -0.80
C PHE A 97 -0.18 -19.14 -0.26
N VAL A 98 0.14 -19.89 0.79
CA VAL A 98 1.49 -20.00 1.34
C VAL A 98 2.45 -20.61 0.33
N GLU A 99 2.02 -21.69 -0.35
CA GLU A 99 2.81 -22.41 -1.36
C GLU A 99 3.02 -21.57 -2.63
N GLU A 100 1.95 -20.97 -3.18
CA GLU A 100 2.01 -20.13 -4.39
C GLU A 100 2.98 -18.95 -4.22
N LEU A 101 2.97 -18.31 -3.05
CA LEU A 101 3.71 -17.09 -2.78
C LEU A 101 4.99 -17.30 -1.97
N ASP A 102 5.34 -18.55 -1.65
CA ASP A 102 6.55 -18.91 -0.89
C ASP A 102 6.68 -18.16 0.45
N ILE A 103 5.60 -18.18 1.25
CA ILE A 103 5.55 -17.44 2.52
C ILE A 103 6.27 -18.21 3.62
N ASP A 104 7.29 -17.60 4.24
CA ASP A 104 8.00 -18.19 5.37
C ASP A 104 7.18 -18.17 6.66
N MET A 105 6.51 -19.26 6.92
CA MET A 105 5.67 -19.44 8.12
C MET A 105 6.46 -19.63 9.42
N ARG A 106 7.77 -19.91 9.35
CA ARG A 106 8.63 -20.11 10.56
C ARG A 106 8.71 -18.86 11.42
N THR A 107 8.52 -17.69 10.80
CA THR A 107 8.52 -16.39 11.48
C THR A 107 7.20 -16.07 12.17
N ALA A 108 6.10 -16.75 11.86
CA ALA A 108 4.80 -16.53 12.47
C ALA A 108 4.79 -16.98 13.95
N GLN A 109 4.10 -16.21 14.80
CA GLN A 109 3.96 -16.50 16.22
C GLN A 109 3.17 -17.79 16.48
N LYS A 110 2.16 -18.08 15.64
CA LYS A 110 1.36 -19.30 15.66
C LYS A 110 1.30 -19.94 14.29
N GLN A 111 0.98 -21.23 14.22
CA GLN A 111 0.93 -22.00 12.97
C GLN A 111 -0.52 -22.35 12.55
N GLU A 112 -1.48 -22.27 13.49
CA GLU A 112 -2.89 -22.55 13.27
C GLU A 112 -3.70 -21.26 13.30
N PHE A 113 -4.64 -21.15 12.37
CA PHE A 113 -5.41 -19.92 12.16
C PHE A 113 -6.90 -20.27 12.05
N SER A 114 -7.75 -19.43 12.62
CA SER A 114 -9.21 -19.62 12.63
C SER A 114 -9.88 -19.18 11.32
N SER A 115 -9.18 -18.35 10.51
CA SER A 115 -9.66 -17.85 9.22
C SER A 115 -8.50 -17.40 8.35
N PHE A 116 -8.78 -17.09 7.10
CA PHE A 116 -7.75 -16.52 6.21
C PHE A 116 -7.27 -15.13 6.69
N ASN A 117 -8.17 -14.28 7.19
CA ASN A 117 -7.79 -13.00 7.77
C ASN A 117 -6.94 -13.13 9.03
N ASP A 118 -7.20 -14.14 9.88
CA ASP A 118 -6.37 -14.42 11.05
C ASP A 118 -4.93 -14.82 10.65
N PHE A 119 -4.78 -15.58 9.56
CA PHE A 119 -3.47 -15.85 8.94
C PHE A 119 -2.84 -14.60 8.34
N PHE A 120 -3.61 -13.83 7.56
CA PHE A 120 -3.10 -12.66 6.84
C PHE A 120 -2.60 -11.57 7.79
N THR A 121 -3.30 -11.36 8.90
CA THR A 121 -2.93 -10.41 9.96
C THR A 121 -2.07 -11.04 11.06
N ARG A 122 -1.41 -12.17 10.76
CA ARG A 122 -0.58 -12.92 11.71
C ARG A 122 0.43 -12.04 12.42
N LYS A 123 0.66 -12.29 13.69
CA LYS A 123 1.78 -11.72 14.44
C LYS A 123 3.05 -12.53 14.16
N LEU A 124 4.17 -11.83 14.14
CA LEU A 124 5.48 -12.46 14.02
C LEU A 124 6.09 -12.70 15.40
N LYS A 125 7.03 -13.64 15.47
CA LYS A 125 7.86 -13.86 16.65
C LYS A 125 8.65 -12.58 16.98
N LYS A 126 8.92 -12.34 18.26
CA LYS A 126 9.54 -11.10 18.76
C LYS A 126 10.81 -10.71 18.01
N ASP A 127 11.65 -11.69 17.68
CA ASP A 127 12.96 -11.45 17.06
C ASP A 127 12.92 -11.52 15.51
N ALA A 128 11.75 -11.74 14.92
CA ALA A 128 11.62 -11.85 13.46
C ALA A 128 11.83 -10.51 12.73
N ARG A 129 11.62 -9.40 13.43
CA ARG A 129 11.79 -8.03 12.90
C ARG A 129 12.49 -7.15 13.92
N PRO A 130 13.82 -7.25 14.05
CA PRO A 130 14.59 -6.39 14.95
C PRO A 130 14.50 -4.93 14.50
N VAL A 131 14.18 -4.06 15.45
CA VAL A 131 14.03 -2.61 15.24
C VAL A 131 15.32 -1.91 15.60
N ASP A 132 15.81 -1.02 14.72
CA ASP A 132 16.92 -0.12 15.04
C ASP A 132 16.50 0.83 16.17
N THR A 133 17.19 0.78 17.30
CA THR A 133 16.84 1.51 18.52
C THR A 133 17.42 2.92 18.59
N SER A 134 18.35 3.30 17.69
CA SER A 134 18.96 4.64 17.68
C SER A 134 17.90 5.74 17.50
N SER A 135 17.85 6.72 18.39
CA SER A 135 16.88 7.83 18.33
C SER A 135 16.98 8.65 17.05
N THR A 136 18.17 8.69 16.42
CA THR A 136 18.41 9.43 15.17
C THR A 136 18.02 8.68 13.90
N VAL A 137 17.56 7.44 14.02
CA VAL A 137 17.19 6.58 12.88
C VAL A 137 15.66 6.50 12.77
N ALA A 138 15.15 6.76 11.58
CA ALA A 138 13.79 6.40 11.19
C ALA A 138 13.79 5.01 10.55
N VAL A 139 12.82 4.18 10.93
CA VAL A 139 12.71 2.79 10.48
C VAL A 139 11.51 2.57 9.57
N SER A 140 11.59 1.52 8.74
CA SER A 140 10.42 1.10 7.96
C SER A 140 9.27 0.70 8.88
N PRO A 141 8.07 1.26 8.69
CA PRO A 141 6.90 0.91 9.47
C PRO A 141 6.31 -0.46 9.12
N ALA A 142 6.67 -1.04 7.97
CA ALA A 142 6.10 -2.29 7.48
C ALA A 142 7.12 -3.08 6.64
N ASP A 143 6.82 -4.36 6.43
CA ASP A 143 7.42 -5.13 5.35
C ASP A 143 6.84 -4.66 4.02
N GLY A 144 7.63 -4.66 2.96
CA GLY A 144 7.14 -4.32 1.64
C GLY A 144 8.20 -3.84 0.68
N LYS A 145 7.78 -3.12 -0.34
CA LYS A 145 8.62 -2.51 -1.36
C LYS A 145 8.51 -0.99 -1.28
N ILE A 146 9.65 -0.33 -1.08
CA ILE A 146 9.76 1.10 -0.81
C ILE A 146 10.16 1.88 -2.07
N LEU A 147 9.48 3.00 -2.28
CA LEU A 147 9.91 4.12 -3.10
C LEU A 147 10.21 5.31 -2.19
N ALA A 148 11.31 5.99 -2.42
CA ALA A 148 11.82 7.05 -1.57
C ALA A 148 12.16 8.29 -2.38
N TYR A 149 11.58 9.43 -2.03
CA TYR A 149 11.71 10.68 -2.74
C TYR A 149 12.12 11.78 -1.78
N ALA A 150 13.35 12.27 -1.93
CA ALA A 150 13.81 13.45 -1.25
C ALA A 150 13.36 14.70 -2.04
N ASN A 151 12.93 15.73 -1.32
CA ASN A 151 12.60 17.02 -1.90
C ASN A 151 11.44 16.97 -2.92
N ILE A 152 10.23 16.83 -2.41
CA ILE A 152 8.99 16.83 -3.19
C ILE A 152 8.69 18.26 -3.64
N GLY A 153 9.27 18.67 -4.76
CA GLY A 153 9.23 20.05 -5.29
C GLY A 153 7.80 20.57 -5.51
N LYS A 154 7.72 21.87 -5.68
CA LYS A 154 6.50 22.70 -5.55
C LYS A 154 5.36 22.38 -6.53
N SER A 155 5.58 21.73 -7.65
CA SER A 155 4.54 21.65 -8.68
C SER A 155 4.47 20.37 -9.51
N ASP A 156 5.52 19.56 -9.59
CA ASP A 156 5.58 18.46 -10.57
C ASP A 156 6.15 17.18 -9.99
N PHE A 157 5.78 16.86 -8.74
CA PHE A 157 6.18 15.59 -8.17
C PHE A 157 5.41 14.46 -8.86
N ILE A 158 6.10 13.75 -9.75
CA ILE A 158 5.51 12.70 -10.56
C ILE A 158 5.92 11.33 -10.04
N ILE A 159 4.96 10.58 -9.51
CA ILE A 159 5.11 9.15 -9.19
C ILE A 159 4.62 8.35 -10.39
N LYS A 160 5.53 7.62 -11.06
CA LYS A 160 5.16 6.74 -12.19
C LYS A 160 4.28 7.44 -13.24
N GLY A 161 4.56 8.71 -13.55
CA GLY A 161 3.83 9.48 -14.58
C GLY A 161 2.60 10.25 -14.09
N TYR A 162 2.29 10.22 -12.78
CA TYR A 162 1.18 10.94 -12.19
C TYR A 162 1.65 12.00 -11.18
N ARG A 163 1.04 13.17 -11.23
CA ARG A 163 1.28 14.24 -10.25
C ARG A 163 0.65 13.91 -8.91
N PHE A 164 1.50 13.63 -7.91
CA PHE A 164 1.06 13.41 -6.55
C PHE A 164 0.82 14.76 -5.86
N ASP A 165 -0.43 15.02 -5.47
CA ASP A 165 -0.81 16.23 -4.75
C ASP A 165 -0.99 15.94 -3.26
N ILE A 166 -0.09 16.50 -2.43
CA ILE A 166 -0.10 16.32 -0.98
C ILE A 166 -1.39 16.89 -0.37
N ALA A 167 -1.92 18.00 -0.90
CA ALA A 167 -3.12 18.63 -0.37
C ALA A 167 -4.35 17.72 -0.58
N SER A 168 -4.50 17.15 -1.76
CA SER A 168 -5.51 16.14 -2.06
C SER A 168 -5.29 14.85 -1.26
N PHE A 169 -4.02 14.43 -1.10
CA PHE A 169 -3.69 13.23 -0.32
C PHE A 169 -4.09 13.37 1.16
N LEU A 170 -3.82 14.51 1.78
CA LEU A 170 -4.17 14.77 3.18
C LEU A 170 -5.59 15.31 3.35
N ASN A 171 -6.28 15.66 2.28
CA ASN A 171 -7.54 16.40 2.29
C ASN A 171 -7.47 17.64 3.23
N ASN A 172 -6.30 18.27 3.29
CA ASN A 172 -5.99 19.38 4.18
C ASN A 172 -4.85 20.24 3.61
N ALA A 173 -5.22 21.32 2.93
CA ALA A 173 -4.26 22.22 2.28
C ALA A 173 -3.31 22.90 3.28
N ARG A 174 -3.78 23.25 4.48
CA ARG A 174 -2.95 23.89 5.51
C ARG A 174 -1.89 22.92 6.05
N LEU A 175 -2.26 21.67 6.32
CA LEU A 175 -1.32 20.64 6.77
C LEU A 175 -0.31 20.32 5.66
N ALA A 176 -0.77 20.24 4.41
CA ALA A 176 0.07 19.95 3.26
C ALA A 176 1.23 20.94 3.08
N GLN A 177 1.03 22.21 3.42
CA GLN A 177 2.07 23.25 3.31
C GLN A 177 3.31 22.93 4.15
N LYS A 178 3.18 22.21 5.27
CA LYS A 178 4.34 21.80 6.10
C LYS A 178 5.27 20.82 5.37
N TYR A 179 4.74 20.09 4.41
CA TYR A 179 5.48 19.02 3.69
C TYR A 179 5.91 19.42 2.28
N LEU A 180 5.68 20.68 1.88
CA LEU A 180 6.23 21.20 0.63
C LEU A 180 7.77 21.18 0.68
N ASP A 181 8.41 20.73 -0.40
CA ASP A 181 9.85 20.47 -0.47
C ASP A 181 10.36 19.43 0.56
N GLY A 182 9.45 18.72 1.22
CA GLY A 182 9.75 17.67 2.19
C GLY A 182 10.15 16.34 1.54
N THR A 183 10.05 15.27 2.30
CA THR A 183 10.41 13.92 1.87
C THR A 183 9.17 13.03 1.88
N LEU A 184 9.00 12.24 0.82
CA LEU A 184 7.93 11.23 0.70
C LEU A 184 8.54 9.83 0.64
N VAL A 185 7.96 8.93 1.41
CA VAL A 185 8.26 7.49 1.39
C VAL A 185 6.96 6.73 1.18
N ILE A 186 6.94 5.82 0.21
CA ILE A 186 5.80 4.96 -0.10
C ILE A 186 6.24 3.52 0.07
N ILE A 187 5.57 2.77 0.95
CA ILE A 187 5.85 1.36 1.20
C ILE A 187 4.61 0.56 0.81
N ARG A 188 4.72 -0.17 -0.28
CA ARG A 188 3.67 -1.03 -0.81
C ARG A 188 3.84 -2.45 -0.24
N LEU A 189 2.81 -2.94 0.42
CA LEU A 189 2.75 -4.29 0.93
C LEU A 189 2.12 -5.21 -0.13
N ALA A 190 2.86 -6.21 -0.60
CA ALA A 190 2.33 -7.26 -1.45
C ALA A 190 1.56 -8.30 -0.60
N PRO A 191 0.65 -9.09 -1.17
CA PRO A 191 -0.17 -10.03 -0.40
C PRO A 191 0.60 -11.04 0.47
N PHE A 192 1.84 -11.32 0.14
CA PHE A 192 2.71 -12.23 0.91
C PHE A 192 3.46 -11.55 2.05
N ASP A 193 3.52 -10.21 2.08
CA ASP A 193 4.24 -9.47 3.11
C ASP A 193 3.54 -9.59 4.49
N TYR A 194 4.19 -9.11 5.51
CA TYR A 194 3.63 -8.95 6.85
C TYR A 194 2.73 -7.71 6.89
N HIS A 195 1.45 -7.87 7.16
CA HIS A 195 0.44 -6.81 7.02
C HIS A 195 0.13 -6.02 8.30
N ARG A 196 0.99 -6.09 9.33
CA ARG A 196 0.96 -5.16 10.45
C ARG A 196 1.91 -4.00 10.20
N PHE A 197 1.51 -2.81 10.64
CA PHE A 197 2.32 -1.60 10.50
C PHE A 197 2.63 -0.99 11.86
N HIS A 198 3.80 -0.34 11.95
CA HIS A 198 4.42 0.08 13.18
C HIS A 198 4.89 1.52 13.06
N PHE A 199 5.05 2.22 14.19
CA PHE A 199 5.52 3.59 14.17
C PHE A 199 6.99 3.68 13.71
N PRO A 200 7.30 4.52 12.67
CA PRO A 200 8.66 4.66 12.15
C PRO A 200 9.60 5.44 13.07
N VAL A 201 9.03 6.28 13.91
CA VAL A 201 9.67 7.10 14.94
C VAL A 201 8.79 7.12 16.18
N GLY A 202 9.34 7.37 17.36
CA GLY A 202 8.55 7.61 18.58
C GLY A 202 8.10 9.05 18.67
N GLY A 203 7.10 9.34 19.52
CA GLY A 203 6.64 10.71 19.74
C GLY A 203 5.18 10.79 20.23
N SER A 204 4.67 12.01 20.32
CA SER A 204 3.23 12.23 20.53
C SER A 204 2.47 12.08 19.22
N VAL A 205 1.27 11.51 19.28
CA VAL A 205 0.49 11.16 18.09
C VAL A 205 -0.84 11.92 18.12
N SER A 206 -1.19 12.55 16.99
CA SER A 206 -2.50 13.15 16.79
C SER A 206 -3.60 12.10 16.76
N PRO A 207 -4.88 12.47 16.97
CA PRO A 207 -6.00 11.61 16.65
C PRO A 207 -5.90 11.09 15.21
N ASN A 208 -6.39 9.86 14.99
CA ASN A 208 -6.44 9.27 13.67
C ASN A 208 -7.47 10.00 12.79
N THR A 209 -7.07 10.39 11.60
CA THR A 209 -7.93 11.08 10.62
C THR A 209 -8.28 10.10 9.50
N LEU A 210 -9.57 9.85 9.33
CA LEU A 210 -10.12 9.06 8.23
C LEU A 210 -10.42 9.95 7.03
N ILE A 211 -9.97 9.55 5.86
CA ILE A 211 -10.36 10.12 4.57
C ILE A 211 -11.04 9.01 3.78
N ASP A 212 -12.33 9.18 3.52
CA ASP A 212 -13.10 8.20 2.74
C ASP A 212 -12.68 8.21 1.27
N GLY A 213 -12.92 7.11 0.56
CA GLY A 213 -12.49 6.97 -0.83
C GLY A 213 -12.82 5.61 -1.43
N ASP A 214 -12.30 5.40 -2.63
CA ASP A 214 -12.45 4.18 -3.42
C ASP A 214 -11.50 3.05 -2.93
N TYR A 215 -11.57 1.91 -3.60
CA TYR A 215 -10.79 0.70 -3.29
C TYR A 215 -10.10 0.15 -4.55
N TYR A 216 -9.32 0.98 -5.23
CA TYR A 216 -8.49 0.54 -6.36
C TYR A 216 -7.30 -0.30 -5.89
N SER A 217 -6.83 -1.21 -6.73
CA SER A 217 -5.64 -2.01 -6.40
C SER A 217 -4.37 -1.16 -6.39
N VAL A 218 -3.55 -1.31 -5.35
CA VAL A 218 -2.20 -0.72 -5.28
C VAL A 218 -1.12 -1.61 -5.90
N ASN A 219 -1.51 -2.66 -6.62
CA ASN A 219 -0.56 -3.49 -7.37
C ASN A 219 0.13 -2.65 -8.45
N PRO A 220 1.42 -2.88 -8.76
CA PRO A 220 2.13 -2.14 -9.80
C PRO A 220 1.46 -2.14 -11.17
N LEU A 221 0.72 -3.19 -11.54
CA LEU A 221 -0.07 -3.23 -12.79
C LEU A 221 -1.17 -2.15 -12.79
N ALA A 222 -1.86 -1.96 -11.67
CA ALA A 222 -2.84 -0.91 -11.49
C ALA A 222 -2.18 0.48 -11.44
N LEU A 223 -1.10 0.62 -10.68
CA LEU A 223 -0.36 1.89 -10.53
C LEU A 223 0.30 2.38 -11.83
N ARG A 224 0.62 1.48 -12.77
CA ARG A 224 1.08 1.87 -14.12
C ARG A 224 -0.01 2.56 -14.93
N LYS A 225 -1.27 2.25 -14.66
CA LYS A 225 -2.45 2.84 -15.34
C LYS A 225 -2.98 4.08 -14.60
N MET A 226 -2.99 4.04 -13.28
CA MET A 226 -3.63 5.03 -12.41
C MET A 226 -2.78 5.28 -11.15
N ALA A 227 -1.76 6.11 -11.26
CA ALA A 227 -0.92 6.42 -10.08
C ALA A 227 -1.63 7.33 -9.06
N GLU A 228 -2.73 7.97 -9.42
CA GLU A 228 -3.63 8.75 -8.53
C GLU A 228 -4.36 7.90 -7.48
N ILE A 229 -4.29 6.59 -7.59
CA ILE A 229 -4.91 5.63 -6.65
C ILE A 229 -4.59 5.96 -5.18
N PHE A 230 -3.39 6.44 -4.86
CA PHE A 230 -3.03 6.82 -3.50
C PHE A 230 -3.90 7.97 -2.96
N CYS A 231 -4.34 8.89 -3.81
CA CYS A 231 -5.20 10.03 -3.44
C CYS A 231 -6.69 9.69 -3.54
N LEU A 232 -7.07 8.66 -4.33
CA LEU A 232 -8.46 8.25 -4.51
C LEU A 232 -8.92 7.24 -3.48
N ASN A 233 -8.03 6.37 -3.01
CA ASN A 233 -8.38 5.29 -2.10
C ASN A 233 -8.66 5.81 -0.69
N LYS A 234 -9.54 5.08 0.01
CA LYS A 234 -9.76 5.22 1.46
C LYS A 234 -8.42 5.11 2.17
N ARG A 235 -8.17 6.05 3.08
CA ARG A 235 -6.93 6.11 3.86
C ARG A 235 -7.17 6.71 5.22
N GLU A 236 -6.27 6.40 6.12
CA GLU A 236 -6.23 6.96 7.47
C GLU A 236 -4.83 7.51 7.71
N PHE A 237 -4.71 8.57 8.50
CA PHE A 237 -3.39 9.08 8.87
C PHE A 237 -3.34 9.64 10.29
N THR A 238 -2.14 9.64 10.85
CA THR A 238 -1.78 10.34 12.08
C THR A 238 -0.56 11.21 11.83
N VAL A 239 -0.40 12.25 12.65
CA VAL A 239 0.81 13.05 12.72
C VAL A 239 1.57 12.65 13.98
N ILE A 240 2.84 12.30 13.83
CA ILE A 240 3.75 11.91 14.92
C ILE A 240 4.68 13.08 15.15
N SER A 241 4.57 13.77 16.28
CA SER A 241 5.48 14.87 16.62
C SER A 241 6.69 14.32 17.35
N ASN A 242 7.86 14.52 16.74
CA ASN A 242 9.16 14.02 17.25
C ASN A 242 10.21 15.14 17.28
N PRO A 243 11.02 15.29 18.33
CA PRO A 243 12.00 16.38 18.44
C PRO A 243 13.04 16.40 17.32
N LEU A 244 13.45 15.25 16.80
CA LEU A 244 14.51 15.13 15.77
C LEU A 244 13.96 15.15 14.35
N PHE A 245 12.76 14.56 14.14
CA PHE A 245 12.15 14.41 12.81
C PHE A 245 11.04 15.43 12.50
N GLY A 246 10.69 16.31 13.46
CA GLY A 246 9.55 17.20 13.32
C GLY A 246 8.22 16.45 13.33
N ASP A 247 7.23 17.01 12.63
CA ASP A 247 5.92 16.38 12.45
C ASP A 247 5.97 15.39 11.29
N VAL A 248 5.84 14.11 11.58
CA VAL A 248 5.85 13.03 10.57
C VAL A 248 4.44 12.55 10.33
N VAL A 249 3.92 12.67 9.10
CA VAL A 249 2.68 12.01 8.71
C VAL A 249 2.96 10.54 8.46
N MET A 250 2.16 9.68 9.07
CA MET A 250 2.06 8.27 8.71
C MET A 250 0.63 7.96 8.28
N ALA A 251 0.47 7.60 7.01
CA ALA A 251 -0.82 7.31 6.41
C ALA A 251 -0.88 5.84 5.94
N GLU A 252 -1.99 5.20 6.24
CA GLU A 252 -2.34 3.85 5.78
C GLU A 252 -3.36 3.98 4.66
N VAL A 253 -3.04 3.46 3.47
CA VAL A 253 -3.90 3.49 2.29
C VAL A 253 -4.44 2.09 2.03
N GLY A 254 -5.76 1.97 2.05
CA GLY A 254 -6.47 0.75 1.68
C GLY A 254 -6.49 0.54 0.16
N ALA A 255 -6.85 -0.69 -0.26
CA ALA A 255 -6.97 -1.02 -1.68
C ALA A 255 -8.09 -2.05 -1.92
N THR A 256 -8.23 -2.53 -3.15
CA THR A 256 -9.20 -3.57 -3.54
C THR A 256 -9.12 -4.77 -2.60
N MET A 257 -10.26 -5.21 -2.10
CA MET A 257 -10.43 -6.31 -1.14
C MET A 257 -9.90 -6.02 0.27
N VAL A 258 -9.25 -4.89 0.53
CA VAL A 258 -8.89 -4.41 1.88
C VAL A 258 -10.07 -3.66 2.47
N GLY A 259 -10.94 -4.40 3.16
CA GLY A 259 -12.11 -3.79 3.79
C GLY A 259 -11.80 -2.95 5.02
N SER A 260 -10.62 -3.12 5.64
CA SER A 260 -10.39 -2.51 6.94
C SER A 260 -8.92 -2.22 7.22
N ILE A 261 -8.64 -0.98 7.51
CA ILE A 261 -7.48 -0.52 8.26
C ILE A 261 -7.90 -0.59 9.72
N VAL A 262 -7.15 -1.31 10.57
CA VAL A 262 -7.47 -1.46 11.99
C VAL A 262 -6.34 -0.86 12.80
N GLN A 263 -6.65 0.19 13.55
CA GLN A 263 -5.71 0.82 14.48
C GLN A 263 -5.75 0.07 15.81
N THR A 264 -4.58 -0.25 16.40
CA THR A 264 -4.47 -1.03 17.64
C THR A 264 -3.72 -0.32 18.77
N TYR A 265 -3.09 0.83 18.48
CA TYR A 265 -2.36 1.59 19.49
C TYR A 265 -3.32 2.28 20.48
N PRO A 266 -3.02 2.21 21.80
CA PRO A 266 -3.97 2.68 22.82
C PRO A 266 -3.75 4.13 23.27
N GLY A 267 -2.63 4.76 22.88
CA GLY A 267 -2.20 6.00 23.51
C GLY A 267 -1.92 7.15 22.57
N THR A 268 -1.63 8.32 23.16
CA THR A 268 -1.22 9.54 22.46
C THR A 268 0.31 9.70 22.40
N VAL A 269 1.07 8.84 23.10
CA VAL A 269 2.55 8.78 23.05
C VAL A 269 2.94 7.36 22.70
N VAL A 270 3.79 7.23 21.69
CA VAL A 270 4.19 5.94 21.13
C VAL A 270 5.71 5.81 21.03
N LYS A 271 6.17 4.55 21.03
CA LYS A 271 7.58 4.22 20.82
C LYS A 271 7.84 3.84 19.37
N LYS A 272 9.05 4.10 18.89
CA LYS A 272 9.51 3.59 17.59
C LYS A 272 9.43 2.06 17.55
N GLY A 273 8.87 1.52 16.46
CA GLY A 273 8.65 0.08 16.29
C GLY A 273 7.43 -0.47 17.03
N GLU A 274 6.70 0.33 17.81
CA GLU A 274 5.43 -0.07 18.40
C GLU A 274 4.38 -0.30 17.33
N GLU A 275 3.54 -1.33 17.50
CA GLU A 275 2.46 -1.63 16.55
C GLU A 275 1.43 -0.50 16.53
N LYS A 276 1.18 0.05 15.33
CA LYS A 276 0.12 1.03 15.11
C LYS A 276 -1.18 0.35 14.72
N GLY A 277 -1.09 -0.73 13.93
CA GLY A 277 -2.26 -1.46 13.48
C GLY A 277 -1.96 -2.51 12.42
N TYR A 278 -3.00 -2.90 11.69
CA TYR A 278 -2.89 -3.90 10.61
C TYR A 278 -3.92 -3.68 9.50
N PHE A 279 -3.61 -4.21 8.33
CA PHE A 279 -4.54 -4.33 7.22
C PHE A 279 -5.16 -5.72 7.19
N LYS A 280 -6.48 -5.84 7.03
CA LYS A 280 -7.12 -7.09 6.65
C LYS A 280 -6.82 -7.42 5.19
N PHE A 281 -7.16 -8.63 4.73
CA PHE A 281 -6.75 -9.16 3.42
C PHE A 281 -6.97 -8.20 2.26
N GLY A 282 -5.91 -8.02 1.47
CA GLY A 282 -5.81 -7.28 0.23
C GLY A 282 -4.47 -6.55 0.07
N GLY A 283 -4.33 -5.75 -0.98
CA GLY A 283 -3.18 -4.87 -1.17
C GLY A 283 -3.25 -3.66 -0.22
N SER A 284 -2.13 -3.15 0.20
CA SER A 284 -2.07 -2.00 1.11
C SER A 284 -0.79 -1.19 0.91
N THR A 285 -0.81 0.04 1.39
CA THR A 285 0.36 0.93 1.30
C THR A 285 0.46 1.76 2.56
N VAL A 286 1.67 1.95 3.06
CA VAL A 286 2.00 2.94 4.08
C VAL A 286 2.75 4.08 3.42
N VAL A 287 2.33 5.29 3.69
CA VAL A 287 2.95 6.53 3.19
C VAL A 287 3.47 7.35 4.36
N LEU A 288 4.73 7.78 4.27
CA LEU A 288 5.33 8.70 5.23
C LEU A 288 5.63 10.04 4.55
N LEU A 289 5.30 11.13 5.23
CA LEU A 289 5.72 12.48 4.84
C LEU A 289 6.57 13.06 5.97
N PHE A 290 7.72 13.59 5.61
CA PHE A 290 8.59 14.34 6.52
C PHE A 290 8.69 15.79 6.04
N GLU A 291 8.74 16.72 6.97
CA GLU A 291 8.99 18.12 6.66
C GLU A 291 10.36 18.31 6.00
N LYS A 292 10.54 19.43 5.30
CA LYS A 292 11.79 19.79 4.65
C LYS A 292 12.96 19.74 5.63
N ASN A 293 14.08 19.15 5.21
CA ASN A 293 15.33 19.06 5.99
C ASN A 293 15.20 18.36 7.35
N LYS A 294 14.29 17.41 7.51
CA LYS A 294 14.14 16.66 8.75
C LYS A 294 14.73 15.24 8.68
N ILE A 295 14.80 14.66 7.49
CA ILE A 295 15.37 13.33 7.27
C ILE A 295 16.32 13.31 6.08
N ARG A 296 17.43 12.59 6.21
CA ARG A 296 18.27 12.14 5.10
C ARG A 296 18.02 10.66 4.88
N LEU A 297 17.36 10.34 3.77
CA LEU A 297 17.10 8.94 3.39
C LEU A 297 18.39 8.21 3.03
N ASP A 298 18.37 6.88 3.16
CA ASP A 298 19.47 6.04 2.71
C ASP A 298 19.64 6.13 1.18
N GLU A 299 20.86 6.25 0.74
CA GLU A 299 21.21 6.55 -0.66
C GLU A 299 20.75 5.48 -1.64
N ASP A 300 20.84 4.20 -1.25
CA ASP A 300 20.40 3.08 -2.06
C ASP A 300 18.89 3.13 -2.38
N LEU A 301 18.07 3.61 -1.44
CA LEU A 301 16.63 3.79 -1.65
C LEU A 301 16.36 4.89 -2.68
N LEU A 302 17.09 6.00 -2.60
CA LEU A 302 16.97 7.12 -3.54
C LEU A 302 17.42 6.72 -4.95
N ILE A 303 18.58 6.08 -5.06
CA ILE A 303 19.14 5.64 -6.35
C ILE A 303 18.23 4.63 -7.05
N ASN A 304 17.71 3.64 -6.32
CA ASN A 304 16.82 2.65 -6.90
C ASN A 304 15.49 3.27 -7.35
N THR A 305 14.94 4.18 -6.54
CA THR A 305 13.72 4.93 -6.89
C THR A 305 13.92 5.76 -8.16
N LEU A 306 15.04 6.47 -8.29
CA LEU A 306 15.39 7.23 -9.51
C LEU A 306 15.52 6.34 -10.75
N LYS A 307 15.99 5.10 -10.59
CA LYS A 307 16.04 4.08 -11.66
C LYS A 307 14.67 3.45 -11.96
N GLY A 308 13.61 3.85 -11.24
CA GLY A 308 12.26 3.33 -11.40
C GLY A 308 11.99 1.99 -10.69
N TYR A 309 12.89 1.56 -9.80
CA TYR A 309 12.76 0.31 -9.04
C TYR A 309 12.27 0.57 -7.62
N GLU A 310 11.34 -0.24 -7.18
CA GLU A 310 11.03 -0.41 -5.77
C GLU A 310 12.14 -1.23 -5.10
N THR A 311 12.45 -0.95 -3.82
CA THR A 311 13.45 -1.69 -3.03
C THR A 311 12.76 -2.48 -1.92
N VAL A 312 13.06 -3.77 -1.77
CA VAL A 312 12.52 -4.57 -0.65
C VAL A 312 13.07 -4.06 0.67
N ILE A 313 12.17 -3.85 1.60
CA ILE A 313 12.49 -3.46 2.97
C ILE A 313 11.65 -4.27 3.96
N ARG A 314 12.20 -4.50 5.15
CA ARG A 314 11.48 -5.13 6.27
C ARG A 314 11.21 -4.12 7.36
N GLN A 315 10.09 -4.31 8.05
CA GLN A 315 9.72 -3.55 9.25
C GLN A 315 10.91 -3.48 10.24
N GLY A 316 11.12 -2.31 10.84
CA GLY A 316 12.20 -2.07 11.79
C GLY A 316 13.58 -1.74 11.18
N LYS A 317 13.77 -1.94 9.87
CA LYS A 317 15.02 -1.60 9.17
C LYS A 317 15.09 -0.10 8.85
N ARG A 318 16.31 0.46 8.94
CA ARG A 318 16.58 1.87 8.67
C ARG A 318 16.17 2.28 7.27
N ILE A 319 15.47 3.42 7.20
CA ILE A 319 15.13 4.12 5.95
C ILE A 319 15.89 5.43 5.80
N GLY A 320 16.40 6.00 6.89
CA GLY A 320 17.15 7.24 6.90
C GLY A 320 17.47 7.70 8.32
N VAL A 321 18.15 8.83 8.40
CA VAL A 321 18.58 9.44 9.66
C VAL A 321 18.10 10.88 9.77
N SER A 322 17.87 11.35 11.01
CA SER A 322 17.61 12.78 11.26
C SER A 322 18.78 13.63 10.81
N ILE A 323 18.49 14.77 10.20
CA ILE A 323 19.48 15.79 9.85
C ILE A 323 19.88 16.60 11.10
N ILE A 324 18.96 16.69 12.07
CA ILE A 324 19.21 17.42 13.33
C ILE A 324 19.96 16.49 14.29
N SER A 325 21.08 17.00 14.85
CA SER A 325 21.80 16.29 15.89
C SER A 325 20.98 16.26 17.19
N PRO A 326 20.98 15.14 17.95
CA PRO A 326 20.32 15.10 19.25
C PRO A 326 20.91 16.11 20.26
N TYR A 327 22.14 16.56 20.05
CA TYR A 327 22.81 17.57 20.90
C TYR A 327 22.37 19.01 20.60
N SER A 328 21.63 19.25 19.50
CA SER A 328 21.14 20.59 19.13
C SER A 328 19.74 20.89 19.66
N VAL A 329 19.10 19.93 20.30
CA VAL A 329 17.80 20.13 20.96
C VAL A 329 18.09 20.62 22.38
N THR A 330 18.40 21.91 22.51
CA THR A 330 18.45 22.58 23.83
C THR A 330 17.05 22.63 24.40
N HIS A 331 16.88 22.11 25.61
CA HIS A 331 15.67 22.34 26.38
C HIS A 331 15.47 23.86 26.50
N PRO A 332 14.26 24.40 26.26
CA PRO A 332 13.97 25.75 26.68
C PRO A 332 14.12 25.80 28.20
N VAL A 333 14.95 26.74 28.67
CA VAL A 333 15.16 27.09 30.08
C VAL A 333 13.86 27.64 30.65
#